data_ae1f01fab6651b9a4e256fce0c521bd9
#
_entry.id   ae1f01fab6651b9a4e256fce0c521bd9
#
_cell.length_a   1.000
_cell.length_b   1.000
_cell.length_c   1.000
_cell.angle_alpha   90.00
_cell.angle_beta   90.00
_cell.angle_gamma   90.00
#
_symmetry.space_group_name_H-M   'P 1'
#
loop_
_entity.id
_entity.type
_entity.pdbx_description
1 polymer ?
#
loop_
_entity_poly.entity_id
_entity_poly.type
_entity_poly.pdbx_seq_one_letter_code
_entity_poly.pdbx_strand_id
1 'polypeptide(L)'
;MDDQPRTTEPYPDTNTRSIYLGSTRLAHEHLVAQSQVVLRLGRILMKSGASAYRIKASMARLAKAVGLKEHHAQVTFTEISTSSYTEGNFRTEVAEQRTMGINAHKLDQLGKFISELPEKITPAEANAELDRIDSAKPLYTRWMLALASAVACAGFAFLNRGGLVECTVVFFAAGAGQFLRSTLLKRGVSHLATWMACGFLAAGLYIAIVNVLVAVGWISPNHMIGFISSVLFLVPGFPMVTGMLDISRMDFLAGISRLTYVGLLLISASFAVWVLGSLFHLPLAAPAPLNLDPTLYLVLQVLSSGVAAAGFAMLFAASPVACVWGGVIAAVANPARIHMVEAGMPAHMAATIAVFGVGILAEIVAPLHQRKYTRISLSVPAVVTMVPGVPFYRSMSHFASGDMYSAASGFVQSLLIFMALGMGLAFVRLLFDKNWLFDQDTQVLNRLDTDRHLR
;
A
#
# COMPACT_ATOMS: atom_id res chain seq x y z
N MET A 1 -34.19 18.16 66.25
CA MET A 1 -33.32 17.16 66.91
C MET A 1 -33.93 15.81 66.60
N ASP A 2 -33.56 15.22 65.45
CA ASP A 2 -34.02 13.91 65.03
C ASP A 2 -32.78 13.03 64.87
N ASP A 3 -32.64 12.12 65.80
CA ASP A 3 -31.55 11.14 65.87
C ASP A 3 -32.03 9.89 65.11
N GLN A 4 -31.65 9.76 63.84
CA GLN A 4 -31.89 8.53 63.09
C GLN A 4 -30.69 7.56 63.31
N PRO A 5 -30.93 6.30 63.69
CA PRO A 5 -29.87 5.33 63.87
C PRO A 5 -29.26 4.95 62.52
N ARG A 6 -27.93 5.09 62.37
CA ARG A 6 -27.15 4.56 61.25
C ARG A 6 -27.29 3.04 61.28
N THR A 7 -27.97 2.47 60.28
CA THR A 7 -27.89 1.03 59.97
C THR A 7 -26.48 0.70 59.51
N THR A 8 -25.69 0.08 60.35
CA THR A 8 -24.45 -0.58 59.98
C THR A 8 -24.78 -1.82 59.14
N GLU A 9 -24.69 -1.72 57.81
CA GLU A 9 -24.65 -2.94 57.00
C GLU A 9 -23.50 -3.83 57.47
N PRO A 10 -23.75 -5.13 57.66
CA PRO A 10 -22.69 -6.05 58.07
C PRO A 10 -21.63 -6.13 56.94
N TYR A 11 -20.37 -5.87 57.29
CA TYR A 11 -19.25 -6.06 56.37
C TYR A 11 -19.29 -7.50 55.85
N PRO A 12 -19.21 -7.72 54.52
CA PRO A 12 -19.19 -9.08 53.98
C PRO A 12 -17.99 -9.85 54.51
N ASP A 13 -18.25 -11.11 54.92
CA ASP A 13 -17.31 -12.05 55.47
C ASP A 13 -16.01 -12.07 54.62
N THR A 14 -14.85 -12.16 55.30
CA THR A 14 -13.51 -12.13 54.66
C THR A 14 -13.34 -13.17 53.57
N ASN A 15 -14.03 -14.31 53.64
CA ASN A 15 -14.03 -15.34 52.61
C ASN A 15 -14.77 -14.89 51.32
N THR A 16 -15.89 -14.16 51.42
CA THR A 16 -16.62 -13.62 50.29
C THR A 16 -15.80 -12.55 49.58
N ARG A 17 -15.02 -11.77 50.33
CA ARG A 17 -14.15 -10.72 49.76
C ARG A 17 -12.96 -11.29 48.98
N SER A 18 -12.39 -12.41 49.44
CA SER A 18 -11.30 -13.08 48.70
C SER A 18 -11.77 -13.75 47.42
N ILE A 19 -12.99 -14.30 47.37
CA ILE A 19 -13.61 -14.87 46.16
C ILE A 19 -13.96 -13.74 45.16
N TYR A 20 -14.46 -12.62 45.66
CA TYR A 20 -14.80 -11.46 44.79
C TYR A 20 -13.56 -10.80 44.20
N LEU A 21 -12.46 -10.68 44.96
CA LEU A 21 -11.18 -10.17 44.47
C LEU A 21 -10.52 -11.13 43.47
N GLY A 22 -10.67 -12.44 43.67
CA GLY A 22 -10.18 -13.49 42.77
C GLY A 22 -10.94 -13.47 41.43
N SER A 23 -12.26 -13.35 41.46
CA SER A 23 -13.09 -13.31 40.23
C SER A 23 -12.86 -12.04 39.42
N THR A 24 -12.70 -10.88 40.04
CA THR A 24 -12.37 -9.61 39.35
C THR A 24 -10.97 -9.63 38.76
N ARG A 25 -9.99 -10.26 39.41
CA ARG A 25 -8.65 -10.41 38.89
C ARG A 25 -8.61 -11.33 37.66
N LEU A 26 -9.27 -12.47 37.70
CA LEU A 26 -9.36 -13.40 36.55
C LEU A 26 -10.10 -12.78 35.39
N ALA A 27 -11.19 -12.04 35.63
CA ALA A 27 -11.91 -11.31 34.59
C ALA A 27 -11.03 -10.22 33.93
N HIS A 28 -10.19 -9.55 34.73
CA HIS A 28 -9.23 -8.58 34.21
C HIS A 28 -8.13 -9.22 33.38
N GLU A 29 -7.53 -10.31 33.85
CA GLU A 29 -6.50 -11.07 33.13
C GLU A 29 -7.05 -11.59 31.78
N HIS A 30 -8.29 -12.05 31.76
CA HIS A 30 -8.96 -12.50 30.54
C HIS A 30 -9.17 -11.34 29.54
N LEU A 31 -9.65 -10.18 29.99
CA LEU A 31 -9.78 -8.99 29.16
C LEU A 31 -8.42 -8.55 28.58
N VAL A 32 -7.36 -8.60 29.38
CA VAL A 32 -5.99 -8.29 28.94
C VAL A 32 -5.57 -9.21 27.79
N ALA A 33 -5.75 -10.54 27.93
CA ALA A 33 -5.39 -11.48 26.89
C ALA A 33 -6.20 -11.30 25.60
N GLN A 34 -7.50 -11.02 25.72
CA GLN A 34 -8.39 -10.75 24.59
C GLN A 34 -8.02 -9.46 23.85
N SER A 35 -7.82 -8.35 24.59
CA SER A 35 -7.48 -7.05 23.99
C SER A 35 -6.10 -7.07 23.30
N GLN A 36 -5.11 -7.71 23.93
CA GLN A 36 -3.75 -7.81 23.39
C GLN A 36 -3.68 -8.58 22.07
N VAL A 37 -4.40 -9.70 21.93
CA VAL A 37 -4.39 -10.46 20.67
C VAL A 37 -5.04 -9.68 19.54
N VAL A 38 -6.11 -8.91 19.83
CA VAL A 38 -6.77 -8.04 18.86
C VAL A 38 -5.84 -6.90 18.42
N LEU A 39 -5.19 -6.23 19.37
CA LEU A 39 -4.22 -5.17 19.08
C LEU A 39 -3.01 -5.71 18.30
N ARG A 40 -2.55 -6.91 18.62
CA ARG A 40 -1.46 -7.59 17.90
C ARG A 40 -1.82 -7.83 16.43
N LEU A 41 -3.03 -8.32 16.14
CA LEU A 41 -3.53 -8.45 14.76
C LEU A 41 -3.47 -7.11 14.03
N GLY A 42 -3.97 -6.03 14.66
CA GLY A 42 -3.94 -4.68 14.11
C GLY A 42 -2.51 -4.23 13.77
N ARG A 43 -1.55 -4.47 14.65
CA ARG A 43 -0.12 -4.13 14.42
C ARG A 43 0.48 -4.90 13.23
N ILE A 44 0.22 -6.20 13.12
CA ILE A 44 0.73 -7.01 12.00
C ILE A 44 0.13 -6.54 10.67
N LEU A 45 -1.17 -6.26 10.63
CA LEU A 45 -1.85 -5.69 9.46
C LEU A 45 -1.27 -4.33 9.07
N MET A 46 -1.09 -3.42 10.02
CA MET A 46 -0.49 -2.10 9.80
C MET A 46 0.94 -2.21 9.26
N LYS A 47 1.80 -3.03 9.88
CA LYS A 47 3.17 -3.30 9.44
C LYS A 47 3.23 -3.88 8.03
N SER A 48 2.19 -4.60 7.61
CA SER A 48 2.09 -5.20 6.28
C SER A 48 1.49 -4.27 5.22
N GLY A 49 1.06 -3.05 5.59
CA GLY A 49 0.56 -2.02 4.67
C GLY A 49 -0.95 -2.03 4.45
N ALA A 50 -1.74 -2.66 5.34
CA ALA A 50 -3.21 -2.64 5.25
C ALA A 50 -3.77 -1.22 5.33
N SER A 51 -4.92 -0.98 4.69
CA SER A 51 -5.72 0.24 4.88
C SER A 51 -6.33 0.28 6.28
N ALA A 52 -6.61 1.48 6.81
CA ALA A 52 -7.17 1.68 8.14
C ALA A 52 -8.51 0.95 8.30
N TYR A 53 -9.39 1.06 7.31
CA TYR A 53 -10.65 0.33 7.28
C TYR A 53 -10.46 -1.18 7.46
N ARG A 54 -9.52 -1.79 6.71
CA ARG A 54 -9.25 -3.22 6.79
C ARG A 54 -8.71 -3.63 8.16
N ILE A 55 -7.87 -2.80 8.78
CA ILE A 55 -7.37 -3.02 10.12
C ILE A 55 -8.53 -3.03 11.12
N LYS A 56 -9.36 -1.99 11.12
CA LYS A 56 -10.53 -1.85 12.01
C LYS A 56 -11.49 -3.02 11.86
N ALA A 57 -11.89 -3.36 10.63
CA ALA A 57 -12.80 -4.47 10.35
C ALA A 57 -12.26 -5.83 10.80
N SER A 58 -10.96 -6.09 10.58
CA SER A 58 -10.33 -7.33 11.02
C SER A 58 -10.23 -7.42 12.54
N MET A 59 -9.88 -6.31 13.20
CA MET A 59 -9.83 -6.23 14.67
C MET A 59 -11.22 -6.45 15.28
N ALA A 60 -12.27 -5.84 14.74
CA ALA A 60 -13.64 -6.01 15.21
C ALA A 60 -14.12 -7.47 15.09
N ARG A 61 -13.80 -8.16 13.97
CA ARG A 61 -14.14 -9.58 13.80
C ARG A 61 -13.43 -10.48 14.81
N LEU A 62 -12.11 -10.28 15.02
CA LEU A 62 -11.38 -11.04 16.01
C LEU A 62 -11.86 -10.73 17.43
N ALA A 63 -12.14 -9.46 17.75
CA ALA A 63 -12.66 -9.03 19.04
C ALA A 63 -13.96 -9.78 19.39
N LYS A 64 -14.89 -9.89 18.43
CA LYS A 64 -16.12 -10.66 18.59
C LYS A 64 -15.82 -12.15 18.82
N ALA A 65 -14.93 -12.75 18.05
CA ALA A 65 -14.61 -14.18 18.14
C ALA A 65 -13.90 -14.55 19.46
N VAL A 66 -13.07 -13.64 20.01
CA VAL A 66 -12.46 -13.86 21.34
C VAL A 66 -13.40 -13.50 22.52
N GLY A 67 -14.62 -13.05 22.25
CA GLY A 67 -15.66 -12.81 23.26
C GLY A 67 -15.66 -11.41 23.88
N LEU A 68 -15.06 -10.40 23.24
CA LEU A 68 -15.23 -9.00 23.63
C LEU A 68 -16.65 -8.54 23.28
N LYS A 69 -17.30 -7.81 24.17
CA LYS A 69 -18.66 -7.26 23.93
C LYS A 69 -18.63 -6.12 22.94
N GLU A 70 -17.67 -5.23 23.10
CA GLU A 70 -17.50 -4.04 22.28
C GLU A 70 -16.01 -3.76 22.06
N HIS A 71 -15.67 -3.29 20.87
CA HIS A 71 -14.30 -2.94 20.52
C HIS A 71 -14.27 -1.76 19.57
N HIS A 72 -13.59 -0.69 19.98
CA HIS A 72 -13.35 0.49 19.17
C HIS A 72 -11.87 0.60 18.82
N ALA A 73 -11.57 0.90 17.58
CA ALA A 73 -10.21 1.14 17.11
C ALA A 73 -10.13 2.42 16.29
N GLN A 74 -9.17 3.27 16.62
CA GLN A 74 -8.74 4.38 15.81
C GLN A 74 -7.35 4.06 15.24
N VAL A 75 -7.19 4.23 13.94
CA VAL A 75 -5.98 3.85 13.22
C VAL A 75 -5.47 5.06 12.47
N THR A 76 -4.22 5.43 12.72
CA THR A 76 -3.46 6.37 11.89
C THR A 76 -2.45 5.61 11.04
N PHE A 77 -1.52 6.29 10.38
CA PHE A 77 -0.45 5.62 9.63
C PHE A 77 0.56 4.92 10.53
N THR A 78 0.81 5.43 11.74
CA THR A 78 1.87 4.96 12.65
C THR A 78 1.36 4.51 14.02
N GLU A 79 0.05 4.60 14.28
CA GLU A 79 -0.49 4.36 15.62
C GLU A 79 -1.87 3.71 15.55
N ILE A 80 -2.11 2.80 16.48
CA ILE A 80 -3.42 2.21 16.74
C ILE A 80 -3.79 2.50 18.20
N SER A 81 -4.93 3.15 18.40
CA SER A 81 -5.56 3.33 19.71
C SER A 81 -6.82 2.48 19.78
N THR A 82 -6.97 1.68 20.82
CA THR A 82 -8.10 0.75 20.97
C THR A 82 -8.72 0.84 22.34
N SER A 83 -10.04 0.68 22.40
CA SER A 83 -10.80 0.48 23.64
C SER A 83 -11.65 -0.79 23.52
N SER A 84 -11.43 -1.74 24.40
CA SER A 84 -12.11 -3.03 24.46
C SER A 84 -12.94 -3.14 25.73
N TYR A 85 -14.15 -3.65 25.59
CA TYR A 85 -15.13 -3.71 26.68
C TYR A 85 -15.60 -5.15 26.93
N THR A 86 -15.77 -5.48 28.20
CA THR A 86 -16.46 -6.68 28.69
C THR A 86 -17.48 -6.29 29.74
N GLU A 87 -18.17 -7.24 30.39
CA GLU A 87 -19.12 -6.92 31.47
C GLU A 87 -18.40 -6.25 32.64
N GLY A 88 -18.69 -4.97 32.85
CA GLY A 88 -18.19 -4.20 33.98
C GLY A 88 -16.74 -3.71 33.91
N ASN A 89 -16.00 -4.05 32.83
CA ASN A 89 -14.60 -3.65 32.68
C ASN A 89 -14.30 -3.16 31.25
N PHE A 90 -13.38 -2.22 31.14
CA PHE A 90 -12.85 -1.78 29.85
C PHE A 90 -11.31 -1.64 29.90
N ARG A 91 -10.68 -1.69 28.74
CA ARG A 91 -9.24 -1.49 28.60
C ARG A 91 -8.96 -0.65 27.34
N THR A 92 -8.22 0.43 27.53
CA THR A 92 -7.71 1.25 26.43
C THR A 92 -6.20 1.00 26.29
N GLU A 93 -5.76 0.78 25.06
CA GLU A 93 -4.37 0.52 24.70
C GLU A 93 -3.99 1.35 23.49
N VAL A 94 -2.75 1.83 23.48
CA VAL A 94 -2.15 2.54 22.36
C VAL A 94 -0.89 1.79 21.92
N ALA A 95 -0.76 1.56 20.62
CA ALA A 95 0.42 0.93 20.04
C ALA A 95 0.99 1.75 18.90
N GLU A 96 2.23 2.17 19.03
CA GLU A 96 2.98 2.84 17.97
C GLU A 96 3.69 1.80 17.09
N GLN A 97 3.69 2.03 15.77
CA GLN A 97 4.34 1.20 14.76
C GLN A 97 5.06 2.07 13.74
N ARG A 98 6.33 2.38 14.01
CA ARG A 98 7.15 3.25 13.12
C ARG A 98 7.72 2.52 11.92
N THR A 99 7.85 1.19 11.99
CA THR A 99 8.38 0.40 10.86
C THR A 99 7.25 0.01 9.93
N MET A 100 7.18 0.66 8.78
CA MET A 100 6.21 0.37 7.74
C MET A 100 6.85 -0.43 6.62
N GLY A 101 6.15 -1.48 6.23
CA GLY A 101 6.49 -2.33 5.09
C GLY A 101 5.28 -2.56 4.19
N ILE A 102 5.50 -3.31 3.13
CA ILE A 102 4.44 -3.82 2.29
C ILE A 102 4.66 -5.33 2.18
N ASN A 103 3.66 -6.10 2.57
CA ASN A 103 3.69 -7.55 2.42
C ASN A 103 2.30 -8.07 2.04
N ALA A 104 2.03 -8.08 0.73
CA ALA A 104 0.74 -8.50 0.19
C ALA A 104 0.42 -9.96 0.54
N HIS A 105 1.43 -10.84 0.59
CA HIS A 105 1.24 -12.24 0.98
C HIS A 105 0.78 -12.39 2.44
N LYS A 106 1.38 -11.63 3.38
CA LYS A 106 0.90 -11.61 4.77
C LYS A 106 -0.52 -11.06 4.86
N LEU A 107 -0.84 -10.01 4.07
CA LEU A 107 -2.20 -9.48 4.01
C LEU A 107 -3.21 -10.52 3.51
N ASP A 108 -2.81 -11.37 2.56
CA ASP A 108 -3.66 -12.45 2.06
C ASP A 108 -3.86 -13.53 3.14
N GLN A 109 -2.79 -13.95 3.83
CA GLN A 109 -2.87 -14.93 4.91
C GLN A 109 -3.71 -14.43 6.08
N LEU A 110 -3.51 -13.19 6.53
CA LEU A 110 -4.34 -12.57 7.57
C LEU A 110 -5.80 -12.42 7.15
N GLY A 111 -6.03 -12.05 5.88
CA GLY A 111 -7.38 -11.99 5.33
C GLY A 111 -8.07 -13.34 5.32
N LYS A 112 -7.35 -14.42 4.97
CA LYS A 112 -7.86 -15.78 5.04
C LYS A 112 -8.18 -16.18 6.47
N PHE A 113 -7.26 -15.98 7.42
CA PHE A 113 -7.48 -16.23 8.83
C PHE A 113 -8.74 -15.56 9.35
N ILE A 114 -8.93 -14.27 9.07
CA ILE A 114 -10.11 -13.50 9.51
C ILE A 114 -11.40 -13.97 8.80
N SER A 115 -11.34 -14.41 7.55
CA SER A 115 -12.53 -14.92 6.85
C SER A 115 -12.97 -16.30 7.32
N GLU A 116 -12.04 -17.11 7.80
CA GLU A 116 -12.26 -18.49 8.28
C GLU A 116 -12.35 -18.58 9.82
N LEU A 117 -12.44 -17.43 10.53
CA LEU A 117 -12.57 -17.40 11.99
C LEU A 117 -13.81 -18.17 12.45
N PRO A 118 -13.66 -19.10 13.41
CA PRO A 118 -14.80 -19.73 14.08
C PRO A 118 -15.60 -18.70 14.90
N GLU A 119 -16.83 -19.02 15.28
CA GLU A 119 -17.63 -18.14 16.14
C GLU A 119 -16.94 -17.81 17.47
N LYS A 120 -16.17 -18.75 18.01
CA LYS A 120 -15.38 -18.55 19.22
C LYS A 120 -13.99 -19.12 19.03
N ILE A 121 -12.99 -18.34 19.42
CA ILE A 121 -11.58 -18.72 19.43
C ILE A 121 -10.94 -18.22 20.72
N THR A 122 -10.03 -18.99 21.28
CA THR A 122 -9.26 -18.54 22.45
C THR A 122 -8.16 -17.56 22.04
N PRO A 123 -7.77 -16.61 22.94
CA PRO A 123 -6.62 -15.74 22.69
C PRO A 123 -5.32 -16.51 22.39
N ALA A 124 -5.13 -17.70 22.97
CA ALA A 124 -3.97 -18.54 22.74
C ALA A 124 -3.94 -19.12 21.32
N GLU A 125 -5.05 -19.68 20.85
CA GLU A 125 -5.17 -20.19 19.47
C GLU A 125 -4.99 -19.07 18.43
N ALA A 126 -5.61 -17.91 18.65
CA ALA A 126 -5.44 -16.77 17.77
C ALA A 126 -3.97 -16.29 17.75
N ASN A 127 -3.28 -16.23 18.89
CA ASN A 127 -1.87 -15.89 18.96
C ASN A 127 -1.00 -16.91 18.21
N ALA A 128 -1.26 -18.20 18.34
CA ALA A 128 -0.51 -19.24 17.63
C ALA A 128 -0.61 -19.08 16.11
N GLU A 129 -1.79 -18.75 15.60
CA GLU A 129 -1.96 -18.48 14.16
C GLU A 129 -1.28 -17.18 13.72
N LEU A 130 -1.35 -16.11 14.52
CA LEU A 130 -0.62 -14.87 14.27
C LEU A 130 0.91 -15.10 14.30
N ASP A 131 1.42 -15.95 15.21
CA ASP A 131 2.84 -16.35 15.25
C ASP A 131 3.25 -17.06 13.96
N ARG A 132 2.45 -18.01 13.49
CA ARG A 132 2.68 -18.74 12.25
C ARG A 132 2.78 -17.79 11.05
N ILE A 133 1.87 -16.81 10.95
CA ILE A 133 1.84 -15.86 9.86
C ILE A 133 2.98 -14.84 9.96
N ASP A 134 3.27 -14.32 11.17
CA ASP A 134 4.28 -13.26 11.32
C ASP A 134 5.71 -13.80 11.19
N SER A 135 5.98 -15.04 11.63
CA SER A 135 7.28 -15.70 11.51
C SER A 135 7.59 -16.24 10.11
N ALA A 136 6.63 -16.19 9.17
CA ALA A 136 6.82 -16.69 7.80
C ALA A 136 8.02 -16.01 7.12
N LYS A 137 8.89 -16.83 6.51
CA LYS A 137 10.08 -16.34 5.80
C LYS A 137 9.69 -15.46 4.61
N PRO A 138 10.51 -14.44 4.25
CA PRO A 138 10.30 -13.65 3.04
C PRO A 138 10.25 -14.54 1.79
N LEU A 139 9.28 -14.30 0.90
CA LEU A 139 9.11 -15.07 -0.34
C LEU A 139 10.27 -14.87 -1.33
N TYR A 140 10.88 -13.68 -1.32
CA TYR A 140 11.86 -13.30 -2.32
C TYR A 140 13.17 -12.86 -1.69
N THR A 141 14.28 -13.28 -2.32
CA THR A 141 15.62 -12.83 -1.95
C THR A 141 15.88 -11.41 -2.47
N ARG A 142 16.93 -10.74 -1.95
CA ARG A 142 17.32 -9.40 -2.43
C ARG A 142 17.65 -9.38 -3.92
N TRP A 143 18.27 -10.42 -4.44
CA TRP A 143 18.58 -10.56 -5.85
C TRP A 143 17.33 -10.71 -6.72
N MET A 144 16.35 -11.50 -6.27
CA MET A 144 15.06 -11.61 -6.95
C MET A 144 14.32 -10.28 -7.00
N LEU A 145 14.33 -9.51 -5.90
CA LEU A 145 13.73 -8.18 -5.85
C LEU A 145 14.47 -7.17 -6.75
N ALA A 146 15.80 -7.26 -6.81
CA ALA A 146 16.60 -6.43 -7.73
C ALA A 146 16.28 -6.74 -9.20
N LEU A 147 16.19 -8.02 -9.56
CA LEU A 147 15.78 -8.44 -10.90
C LEU A 147 14.34 -8.03 -11.23
N ALA A 148 13.41 -8.21 -10.29
CA ALA A 148 12.03 -7.79 -10.47
C ALA A 148 11.91 -6.27 -10.72
N SER A 149 12.68 -5.46 -9.98
CA SER A 149 12.77 -4.01 -10.19
C SER A 149 13.38 -3.66 -11.55
N ALA A 150 14.47 -4.33 -11.91
CA ALA A 150 15.15 -4.13 -13.18
C ALA A 150 14.19 -4.34 -14.36
N VAL A 151 13.50 -5.48 -14.36
CA VAL A 151 12.53 -5.86 -15.40
C VAL A 151 11.31 -4.91 -15.38
N ALA A 152 10.78 -4.59 -14.20
CA ALA A 152 9.63 -3.68 -14.08
C ALA A 152 9.95 -2.28 -14.61
N CYS A 153 11.11 -1.71 -14.23
CA CYS A 153 11.49 -0.36 -14.68
C CYS A 153 11.86 -0.32 -16.15
N ALA A 154 12.45 -1.39 -16.72
CA ALA A 154 12.67 -1.51 -18.15
C ALA A 154 11.34 -1.50 -18.93
N GLY A 155 10.33 -2.27 -18.47
CA GLY A 155 8.98 -2.20 -19.02
C GLY A 155 8.37 -0.80 -18.92
N PHE A 156 8.55 -0.13 -17.78
CA PHE A 156 8.11 1.28 -17.63
C PHE A 156 8.86 2.24 -18.56
N ALA A 157 10.16 2.03 -18.80
CA ALA A 157 10.91 2.85 -19.75
C ALA A 157 10.28 2.76 -21.14
N PHE A 158 9.93 1.55 -21.60
CA PHE A 158 9.20 1.36 -22.86
C PHE A 158 7.83 2.05 -22.88
N LEU A 159 7.02 1.89 -21.82
CA LEU A 159 5.72 2.53 -21.70
C LEU A 159 5.80 4.07 -21.67
N ASN A 160 6.95 4.63 -21.30
CA ASN A 160 7.28 6.05 -21.37
C ASN A 160 8.03 6.42 -22.67
N ARG A 161 7.89 5.62 -23.74
CA ARG A 161 8.48 5.84 -25.06
C ARG A 161 10.01 5.73 -25.10
N GLY A 162 10.61 5.00 -24.15
CA GLY A 162 12.02 4.62 -24.22
C GLY A 162 12.25 3.52 -25.25
N GLY A 163 13.32 3.62 -26.04
CA GLY A 163 13.76 2.60 -26.96
C GLY A 163 14.54 1.47 -26.27
N LEU A 164 15.16 0.60 -27.06
CA LEU A 164 15.93 -0.55 -26.56
C LEU A 164 17.08 -0.12 -25.66
N VAL A 165 17.78 0.96 -25.98
CA VAL A 165 18.91 1.48 -25.21
C VAL A 165 18.44 1.94 -23.83
N GLU A 166 17.38 2.77 -23.76
CA GLU A 166 16.82 3.24 -22.50
C GLU A 166 16.36 2.07 -21.64
N CYS A 167 15.63 1.11 -22.21
CA CYS A 167 15.15 -0.07 -21.48
C CYS A 167 16.30 -0.88 -20.90
N THR A 168 17.39 -1.09 -21.68
CA THR A 168 18.55 -1.85 -21.24
C THR A 168 19.31 -1.14 -20.12
N VAL A 169 19.57 0.16 -20.27
CA VAL A 169 20.31 0.92 -19.25
C VAL A 169 19.48 1.06 -17.98
N VAL A 170 18.17 1.31 -18.09
CA VAL A 170 17.24 1.34 -16.95
C VAL A 170 17.21 0.01 -16.21
N PHE A 171 17.25 -1.12 -16.92
CA PHE A 171 17.30 -2.44 -16.31
C PHE A 171 18.47 -2.56 -15.30
N PHE A 172 19.68 -2.22 -15.70
CA PHE A 172 20.83 -2.28 -14.79
C PHE A 172 20.78 -1.23 -13.69
N ALA A 173 20.40 0.01 -14.02
CA ALA A 173 20.35 1.12 -13.07
C ALA A 173 19.30 0.90 -11.97
N ALA A 174 18.08 0.51 -12.33
CA ALA A 174 17.02 0.24 -11.37
C ALA A 174 17.26 -1.02 -10.55
N GLY A 175 17.87 -2.06 -11.16
CA GLY A 175 18.28 -3.28 -10.46
C GLY A 175 19.31 -2.99 -9.36
N ALA A 176 20.35 -2.22 -9.67
CA ALA A 176 21.36 -1.79 -8.71
C ALA A 176 20.76 -0.92 -7.61
N GLY A 177 19.88 0.04 -7.96
CA GLY A 177 19.16 0.88 -7.02
C GLY A 177 18.30 0.08 -6.04
N GLN A 178 17.53 -0.90 -6.51
CA GLN A 178 16.72 -1.77 -5.67
C GLN A 178 17.54 -2.69 -4.77
N PHE A 179 18.67 -3.18 -5.26
CA PHE A 179 19.59 -3.97 -4.43
C PHE A 179 20.15 -3.13 -3.27
N LEU A 180 20.56 -1.88 -3.54
CA LEU A 180 20.96 -0.93 -2.51
C LEU A 180 19.82 -0.66 -1.53
N ARG A 181 18.60 -0.37 -2.02
CA ARG A 181 17.40 -0.15 -1.20
C ARG A 181 17.18 -1.29 -0.22
N SER A 182 17.16 -2.53 -0.71
CA SER A 182 16.97 -3.73 0.11
C SER A 182 18.07 -3.89 1.16
N THR A 183 19.27 -3.43 0.86
CA THR A 183 20.44 -3.50 1.77
C THR A 183 20.38 -2.44 2.85
N LEU A 184 20.07 -1.19 2.50
CA LEU A 184 19.97 -0.06 3.44
C LEU A 184 18.80 -0.24 4.41
N LEU A 185 17.61 -0.63 3.91
CA LEU A 185 16.46 -0.90 4.77
C LEU A 185 16.72 -2.06 5.74
N LYS A 186 17.43 -3.11 5.31
CA LYS A 186 17.83 -4.21 6.20
C LYS A 186 18.81 -3.77 7.28
N ARG A 187 19.61 -2.73 7.03
CA ARG A 187 20.54 -2.13 8.00
C ARG A 187 19.87 -1.09 8.92
N GLY A 188 18.56 -0.87 8.79
CA GLY A 188 17.81 0.08 9.59
C GLY A 188 18.01 1.56 9.21
N VAL A 189 18.53 1.83 8.01
CA VAL A 189 18.64 3.21 7.50
C VAL A 189 17.24 3.77 7.28
N SER A 190 17.03 5.04 7.61
CA SER A 190 15.74 5.72 7.45
C SER A 190 15.23 5.66 6.01
N HIS A 191 13.91 5.63 5.83
CA HIS A 191 13.30 5.54 4.50
C HIS A 191 13.70 6.75 3.62
N LEU A 192 13.68 7.98 4.16
CA LEU A 192 14.03 9.20 3.40
C LEU A 192 15.47 9.14 2.86
N ALA A 193 16.43 8.83 3.72
CA ALA A 193 17.83 8.69 3.33
C ALA A 193 18.02 7.55 2.31
N THR A 194 17.31 6.43 2.49
CA THR A 194 17.35 5.29 1.57
C THR A 194 16.82 5.68 0.19
N TRP A 195 15.66 6.37 0.12
CA TRP A 195 15.09 6.83 -1.16
C TRP A 195 16.01 7.78 -1.90
N MET A 196 16.57 8.74 -1.18
CA MET A 196 17.53 9.71 -1.74
C MET A 196 18.79 8.99 -2.28
N ALA A 197 19.44 8.14 -1.47
CA ALA A 197 20.64 7.41 -1.87
C ALA A 197 20.39 6.48 -3.06
N CYS A 198 19.27 5.77 -3.09
CA CYS A 198 18.91 4.90 -4.20
C CYS A 198 18.56 5.68 -5.47
N GLY A 199 17.94 6.87 -5.34
CA GLY A 199 17.73 7.78 -6.45
C GLY A 199 19.03 8.26 -7.08
N PHE A 200 19.99 8.70 -6.25
CA PHE A 200 21.33 9.09 -6.72
C PHE A 200 22.08 7.94 -7.41
N LEU A 201 22.03 6.73 -6.82
CA LEU A 201 22.67 5.58 -7.45
C LEU A 201 22.03 5.23 -8.79
N ALA A 202 20.69 5.09 -8.84
CA ALA A 202 20.01 4.65 -10.05
C ALA A 202 20.12 5.69 -11.19
N ALA A 203 19.79 6.95 -10.91
CA ALA A 203 19.91 8.01 -11.92
C ALA A 203 21.37 8.28 -12.31
N GLY A 204 22.29 8.31 -11.35
CA GLY A 204 23.72 8.48 -11.60
C GLY A 204 24.32 7.35 -12.42
N LEU A 205 23.98 6.11 -12.12
CA LEU A 205 24.43 4.94 -12.89
C LEU A 205 23.89 4.97 -14.33
N TYR A 206 22.61 5.35 -14.49
CA TYR A 206 22.03 5.55 -15.82
C TYR A 206 22.84 6.55 -16.64
N ILE A 207 23.09 7.74 -16.08
CA ILE A 207 23.83 8.82 -16.73
C ILE A 207 25.27 8.36 -17.04
N ALA A 208 25.93 7.68 -16.11
CA ALA A 208 27.29 7.18 -16.30
C ALA A 208 27.37 6.16 -17.45
N ILE A 209 26.46 5.18 -17.49
CA ILE A 209 26.43 4.17 -18.56
C ILE A 209 26.19 4.83 -19.93
N VAL A 210 25.19 5.74 -20.03
CA VAL A 210 24.91 6.42 -21.30
C VAL A 210 26.08 7.26 -21.74
N ASN A 211 26.74 8.02 -20.85
CA ASN A 211 27.93 8.80 -21.19
C ASN A 211 29.11 7.94 -21.70
N VAL A 212 29.33 6.78 -21.08
CA VAL A 212 30.35 5.82 -21.54
C VAL A 212 30.03 5.30 -22.94
N LEU A 213 28.75 4.91 -23.17
CA LEU A 213 28.31 4.40 -24.49
C LEU A 213 28.42 5.48 -25.60
N VAL A 214 28.13 6.75 -25.25
CA VAL A 214 28.31 7.89 -26.15
C VAL A 214 29.80 8.13 -26.43
N ALA A 215 30.64 8.12 -25.39
CA ALA A 215 32.09 8.35 -25.54
C ALA A 215 32.78 7.27 -26.41
N VAL A 216 32.31 6.02 -26.37
CA VAL A 216 32.78 4.92 -27.20
C VAL A 216 32.18 4.98 -28.61
N GLY A 217 31.20 5.87 -28.87
CA GLY A 217 30.56 6.04 -30.19
C GLY A 217 29.49 4.98 -30.50
N TRP A 218 29.01 4.21 -29.54
CA TRP A 218 27.98 3.19 -29.74
C TRP A 218 26.56 3.75 -29.86
N ILE A 219 26.29 4.86 -29.21
CA ILE A 219 24.99 5.52 -29.20
C ILE A 219 25.10 7.04 -29.33
N SER A 220 24.02 7.70 -29.71
CA SER A 220 23.94 9.18 -29.75
C SER A 220 23.61 9.76 -28.35
N PRO A 221 23.85 11.06 -28.08
CA PRO A 221 23.52 11.69 -26.79
C PRO A 221 22.02 11.77 -26.47
N ASN A 222 21.14 11.49 -27.44
CA ASN A 222 19.68 11.63 -27.30
C ASN A 222 19.04 10.63 -26.30
N HIS A 223 19.80 9.65 -25.82
CA HIS A 223 19.32 8.59 -24.90
C HIS A 223 19.29 9.02 -23.43
N MET A 224 19.67 10.25 -23.09
CA MET A 224 19.64 10.75 -21.70
C MET A 224 18.23 10.85 -21.11
N ILE A 225 17.20 10.87 -21.94
CA ILE A 225 15.80 11.07 -21.54
C ILE A 225 15.24 9.94 -20.63
N GLY A 226 15.85 8.75 -20.68
CA GLY A 226 15.44 7.58 -19.88
C GLY A 226 15.82 7.64 -18.39
N PHE A 227 16.65 8.63 -17.95
CA PHE A 227 17.18 8.65 -16.57
C PHE A 227 16.08 8.70 -15.50
N ILE A 228 14.96 9.37 -15.77
CA ILE A 228 13.79 9.40 -14.85
C ILE A 228 13.20 8.01 -14.69
N SER A 229 13.15 7.20 -15.74
CA SER A 229 12.61 5.83 -15.66
C SER A 229 13.43 4.93 -14.75
N SER A 230 14.72 5.20 -14.57
CA SER A 230 15.60 4.43 -13.69
C SER A 230 15.24 4.52 -12.20
N VAL A 231 14.53 5.56 -11.77
CA VAL A 231 14.13 5.80 -10.38
C VAL A 231 12.67 5.43 -10.08
N LEU A 232 11.91 4.90 -11.06
CA LEU A 232 10.48 4.62 -10.89
C LEU A 232 10.17 3.53 -9.84
N PHE A 233 11.12 2.64 -9.54
CA PHE A 233 10.97 1.67 -8.44
C PHE A 233 10.86 2.33 -7.05
N LEU A 234 11.21 3.61 -6.93
CA LEU A 234 11.09 4.39 -5.70
C LEU A 234 9.70 5.00 -5.52
N VAL A 235 8.84 4.95 -6.53
CA VAL A 235 7.47 5.45 -6.41
C VAL A 235 6.67 4.59 -5.42
N PRO A 236 6.20 5.16 -4.29
CA PRO A 236 5.52 4.42 -3.26
C PRO A 236 4.04 4.15 -3.60
N GLY A 237 3.80 3.44 -4.71
CA GLY A 237 2.46 3.27 -5.29
C GLY A 237 1.47 2.53 -4.38
N PHE A 238 1.91 1.53 -3.62
CA PHE A 238 1.04 0.78 -2.71
C PHE A 238 0.48 1.68 -1.58
N PRO A 239 1.31 2.38 -0.78
CA PRO A 239 0.79 3.28 0.26
C PRO A 239 0.02 4.46 -0.33
N MET A 240 0.31 4.89 -1.55
CA MET A 240 -0.45 5.91 -2.24
C MET A 240 -1.89 5.46 -2.51
N VAL A 241 -2.08 4.28 -3.11
CA VAL A 241 -3.41 3.72 -3.39
C VAL A 241 -4.19 3.46 -2.09
N THR A 242 -3.53 2.86 -1.09
CA THR A 242 -4.20 2.58 0.20
C THR A 242 -4.54 3.84 0.97
N GLY A 243 -3.73 4.91 0.88
CA GLY A 243 -4.04 6.22 1.47
C GLY A 243 -5.26 6.89 0.83
N MET A 244 -5.39 6.79 -0.50
CA MET A 244 -6.59 7.29 -1.19
C MET A 244 -7.85 6.48 -0.83
N LEU A 245 -7.72 5.16 -0.67
CA LEU A 245 -8.83 4.33 -0.19
C LEU A 245 -9.23 4.68 1.26
N ASP A 246 -8.26 4.99 2.13
CA ASP A 246 -8.55 5.45 3.49
C ASP A 246 -9.34 6.77 3.47
N ILE A 247 -8.94 7.76 2.65
CA ILE A 247 -9.69 9.02 2.48
C ILE A 247 -11.10 8.77 1.94
N SER A 248 -11.26 7.88 0.96
CA SER A 248 -12.56 7.54 0.37
C SER A 248 -13.53 6.90 1.40
N ARG A 249 -13.01 6.40 2.52
CA ARG A 249 -13.76 5.83 3.65
C ARG A 249 -13.86 6.78 4.85
N MET A 250 -13.53 8.06 4.67
CA MET A 250 -13.50 9.07 5.73
C MET A 250 -12.47 8.78 6.85
N ASP A 251 -11.58 7.82 6.67
CA ASP A 251 -10.43 7.59 7.56
C ASP A 251 -9.33 8.63 7.30
N PHE A 252 -9.68 9.93 7.43
CA PHE A 252 -8.83 11.05 7.04
C PHE A 252 -7.48 11.06 7.74
N LEU A 253 -7.44 10.77 9.06
CA LEU A 253 -6.18 10.74 9.80
C LEU A 253 -5.20 9.71 9.24
N ALA A 254 -5.67 8.51 8.90
CA ALA A 254 -4.86 7.48 8.28
C ALA A 254 -4.47 7.84 6.86
N GLY A 255 -5.44 8.31 6.05
CA GLY A 255 -5.22 8.65 4.65
C GLY A 255 -4.26 9.82 4.46
N ILE A 256 -4.47 10.95 5.16
CA ILE A 256 -3.63 12.14 5.05
C ILE A 256 -2.21 11.86 5.56
N SER A 257 -2.05 11.21 6.71
CA SER A 257 -0.73 10.88 7.24
C SER A 257 0.04 9.92 6.31
N ARG A 258 -0.64 8.96 5.68
CA ARG A 258 -0.05 8.06 4.68
C ARG A 258 0.36 8.81 3.40
N LEU A 259 -0.50 9.71 2.89
CA LEU A 259 -0.17 10.52 1.72
C LEU A 259 0.94 11.53 1.99
N THR A 260 1.03 12.08 3.20
CA THR A 260 2.16 12.92 3.63
C THR A 260 3.47 12.11 3.58
N TYR A 261 3.47 10.89 4.11
CA TYR A 261 4.62 9.99 4.02
C TYR A 261 5.00 9.68 2.55
N VAL A 262 4.02 9.40 1.70
CA VAL A 262 4.22 9.23 0.24
C VAL A 262 4.88 10.45 -0.37
N GLY A 263 4.37 11.65 -0.06
CA GLY A 263 4.92 12.92 -0.54
C GLY A 263 6.39 13.11 -0.14
N LEU A 264 6.73 12.83 1.11
CA LEU A 264 8.11 12.91 1.61
C LEU A 264 9.05 11.95 0.87
N LEU A 265 8.61 10.70 0.59
CA LEU A 265 9.41 9.74 -0.19
C LEU A 265 9.59 10.19 -1.64
N LEU A 266 8.53 10.72 -2.28
CA LEU A 266 8.59 11.24 -3.63
C LEU A 266 9.54 12.44 -3.73
N ILE A 267 9.47 13.37 -2.78
CA ILE A 267 10.38 14.53 -2.71
C ILE A 267 11.83 14.07 -2.51
N SER A 268 12.07 13.08 -1.62
CA SER A 268 13.41 12.52 -1.40
C SER A 268 14.02 11.91 -2.66
N ALA A 269 13.22 11.16 -3.43
CA ALA A 269 13.67 10.62 -4.72
C ALA A 269 13.84 11.71 -5.79
N SER A 270 12.92 12.70 -5.82
CA SER A 270 13.00 13.84 -6.75
C SER A 270 14.25 14.68 -6.55
N PHE A 271 14.75 14.79 -5.33
CA PHE A 271 15.98 15.52 -5.04
C PHE A 271 17.17 14.98 -5.83
N ALA A 272 17.32 13.66 -5.92
CA ALA A 272 18.37 13.04 -6.72
C ALA A 272 18.18 13.32 -8.22
N VAL A 273 16.95 13.20 -8.74
CA VAL A 273 16.62 13.49 -10.14
C VAL A 273 16.90 14.96 -10.47
N TRP A 274 16.53 15.87 -9.60
CA TRP A 274 16.77 17.30 -9.76
C TRP A 274 18.27 17.63 -9.75
N VAL A 275 19.02 17.21 -8.73
CA VAL A 275 20.46 17.54 -8.62
C VAL A 275 21.22 17.01 -9.82
N LEU A 276 21.01 15.76 -10.21
CA LEU A 276 21.70 15.17 -11.35
C LEU A 276 21.20 15.77 -12.68
N GLY A 277 19.91 16.03 -12.81
CA GLY A 277 19.34 16.68 -13.99
C GLY A 277 19.92 18.08 -14.22
N SER A 278 20.06 18.88 -13.15
CA SER A 278 20.69 20.22 -13.22
C SER A 278 22.19 20.16 -13.48
N LEU A 279 22.90 19.26 -12.79
CA LEU A 279 24.35 19.12 -12.92
C LEU A 279 24.79 18.72 -14.34
N PHE A 280 24.03 17.81 -14.96
CA PHE A 280 24.32 17.30 -16.30
C PHE A 280 23.47 17.97 -17.40
N HIS A 281 22.70 19.00 -17.12
CA HIS A 281 21.83 19.74 -18.03
C HIS A 281 20.93 18.80 -18.86
N LEU A 282 20.30 17.82 -18.18
CA LEU A 282 19.53 16.79 -18.85
C LEU A 282 18.20 17.31 -19.42
N PRO A 283 17.78 16.79 -20.60
CA PRO A 283 16.55 17.24 -21.22
C PRO A 283 15.32 16.83 -20.41
N LEU A 284 14.42 17.76 -20.16
CA LEU A 284 13.13 17.53 -19.47
C LEU A 284 11.96 17.27 -20.45
N ALA A 285 12.20 17.44 -21.75
CA ALA A 285 11.19 17.24 -22.79
C ALA A 285 10.64 15.80 -22.78
N ALA A 286 9.42 15.62 -23.27
CA ALA A 286 8.87 14.29 -23.47
C ALA A 286 9.60 13.58 -24.64
N PRO A 287 9.84 12.26 -24.56
CA PRO A 287 10.40 11.50 -25.67
C PRO A 287 9.52 11.58 -26.90
N ALA A 288 10.15 11.59 -28.09
CA ALA A 288 9.43 11.44 -29.34
C ALA A 288 8.70 10.08 -29.42
N PRO A 289 7.62 9.95 -30.16
CA PRO A 289 6.99 8.67 -30.42
C PRO A 289 7.98 7.68 -31.05
N LEU A 290 7.88 6.43 -30.66
CA LEU A 290 8.66 5.36 -31.26
C LEU A 290 8.11 5.02 -32.66
N ASN A 291 8.98 5.00 -33.68
CA ASN A 291 8.60 4.60 -35.03
C ASN A 291 8.55 3.06 -35.14
N LEU A 292 7.51 2.45 -34.58
CA LEU A 292 7.25 1.01 -34.61
C LEU A 292 5.94 0.75 -35.37
N ASP A 293 5.84 -0.44 -35.96
CA ASP A 293 4.57 -0.94 -36.49
C ASP A 293 3.50 -0.90 -35.39
N PRO A 294 2.27 -0.42 -35.68
CA PRO A 294 1.21 -0.27 -34.67
C PRO A 294 0.90 -1.57 -33.92
N THR A 295 0.92 -2.73 -34.64
CA THR A 295 0.65 -4.03 -34.03
C THR A 295 1.77 -4.43 -33.08
N LEU A 296 3.03 -4.27 -33.53
CA LEU A 296 4.21 -4.54 -32.70
C LEU A 296 4.21 -3.62 -31.47
N TYR A 297 3.90 -2.33 -31.64
CA TYR A 297 3.82 -1.38 -30.52
C TYR A 297 2.78 -1.80 -29.50
N LEU A 298 1.57 -2.20 -29.91
CA LEU A 298 0.53 -2.73 -29.02
C LEU A 298 0.99 -4.00 -28.28
N VAL A 299 1.57 -4.96 -28.99
CA VAL A 299 2.07 -6.19 -28.36
C VAL A 299 3.12 -5.88 -27.29
N LEU A 300 4.06 -4.98 -27.59
CA LEU A 300 5.09 -4.56 -26.64
C LEU A 300 4.51 -3.76 -25.46
N GLN A 301 3.47 -2.94 -25.67
CA GLN A 301 2.75 -2.27 -24.58
C GLN A 301 2.06 -3.28 -23.63
N VAL A 302 1.40 -4.29 -24.18
CA VAL A 302 0.75 -5.36 -23.43
C VAL A 302 1.78 -6.12 -22.59
N LEU A 303 2.88 -6.57 -23.20
CA LEU A 303 3.95 -7.28 -22.52
C LEU A 303 4.62 -6.43 -21.44
N SER A 304 4.98 -5.18 -21.78
CA SER A 304 5.62 -4.25 -20.85
C SER A 304 4.74 -3.91 -19.66
N SER A 305 3.43 -3.71 -19.87
CA SER A 305 2.46 -3.47 -18.79
C SER A 305 2.34 -4.67 -17.85
N GLY A 306 2.25 -5.87 -18.43
CA GLY A 306 2.16 -7.11 -17.65
C GLY A 306 3.41 -7.38 -16.81
N VAL A 307 4.57 -7.27 -17.44
CA VAL A 307 5.86 -7.50 -16.79
C VAL A 307 6.14 -6.44 -15.71
N ALA A 308 5.83 -5.16 -15.98
CA ALA A 308 5.97 -4.09 -15.01
C ALA A 308 5.11 -4.35 -13.76
N ALA A 309 3.83 -4.69 -13.93
CA ALA A 309 2.94 -4.98 -12.82
C ALA A 309 3.35 -6.23 -12.03
N ALA A 310 3.76 -7.30 -12.70
CA ALA A 310 4.25 -8.52 -12.05
C ALA A 310 5.50 -8.24 -11.22
N GLY A 311 6.45 -7.46 -11.75
CA GLY A 311 7.65 -7.04 -11.03
C GLY A 311 7.33 -6.17 -9.80
N PHE A 312 6.42 -5.21 -9.91
CA PHE A 312 5.96 -4.44 -8.75
C PHE A 312 5.20 -5.29 -7.73
N ALA A 313 4.41 -6.28 -8.16
CA ALA A 313 3.78 -7.24 -7.26
C ALA A 313 4.82 -8.01 -6.43
N MET A 314 5.94 -8.43 -7.04
CA MET A 314 7.06 -9.04 -6.31
C MET A 314 7.69 -8.07 -5.31
N LEU A 315 7.87 -6.78 -5.66
CA LEU A 315 8.36 -5.75 -4.75
C LEU A 315 7.42 -5.53 -3.55
N PHE A 316 6.14 -5.78 -3.72
CA PHE A 316 5.13 -5.77 -2.65
C PHE A 316 5.01 -7.10 -1.91
N ALA A 317 5.93 -8.04 -2.16
CA ALA A 317 5.93 -9.38 -1.59
C ALA A 317 4.61 -10.14 -1.81
N ALA A 318 3.98 -9.96 -2.96
CA ALA A 318 2.80 -10.74 -3.35
C ALA A 318 3.21 -12.19 -3.68
N SER A 319 2.28 -13.14 -3.56
CA SER A 319 2.53 -14.52 -3.96
C SER A 319 2.78 -14.64 -5.48
N PRO A 320 3.52 -15.65 -5.97
CA PRO A 320 3.82 -15.79 -7.40
C PRO A 320 2.57 -15.79 -8.28
N VAL A 321 1.50 -16.44 -7.84
CA VAL A 321 0.22 -16.46 -8.57
C VAL A 321 -0.43 -15.07 -8.60
N ALA A 322 -0.39 -14.32 -7.50
CA ALA A 322 -0.89 -12.95 -7.46
C ALA A 322 -0.04 -12.01 -8.36
N CYS A 323 1.26 -12.25 -8.49
CA CYS A 323 2.12 -11.52 -9.43
C CYS A 323 1.70 -11.75 -10.88
N VAL A 324 1.41 -12.99 -11.26
CA VAL A 324 0.94 -13.32 -12.61
C VAL A 324 -0.41 -12.65 -12.90
N TRP A 325 -1.38 -12.78 -12.00
CA TRP A 325 -2.69 -12.17 -12.21
C TRP A 325 -2.65 -10.64 -12.22
N GLY A 326 -1.87 -10.02 -11.32
CA GLY A 326 -1.63 -8.57 -11.37
C GLY A 326 -1.03 -8.14 -12.72
N GLY A 327 -0.12 -8.94 -13.26
CA GLY A 327 0.46 -8.75 -14.59
C GLY A 327 -0.59 -8.86 -15.71
N VAL A 328 -1.41 -9.92 -15.70
CA VAL A 328 -2.47 -10.12 -16.71
C VAL A 328 -3.50 -8.98 -16.69
N ILE A 329 -3.93 -8.56 -15.50
CA ILE A 329 -4.86 -7.43 -15.34
C ILE A 329 -4.25 -6.14 -15.91
N ALA A 330 -2.98 -5.86 -15.61
CA ALA A 330 -2.28 -4.69 -16.12
C ALA A 330 -2.06 -4.73 -17.63
N ALA A 331 -1.77 -5.92 -18.18
CA ALA A 331 -1.59 -6.14 -19.61
C ALA A 331 -2.82 -5.78 -20.45
N VAL A 332 -3.99 -5.84 -19.86
CA VAL A 332 -5.26 -5.42 -20.49
C VAL A 332 -5.56 -3.94 -20.21
N ALA A 333 -5.51 -3.54 -18.94
CA ALA A 333 -6.04 -2.25 -18.52
C ALA A 333 -5.12 -1.07 -18.89
N ASN A 334 -3.78 -1.23 -18.79
CA ASN A 334 -2.88 -0.12 -19.04
C ASN A 334 -2.72 0.25 -20.53
N PRO A 335 -2.61 -0.69 -21.49
CA PRO A 335 -2.69 -0.34 -22.91
C PRO A 335 -4.00 0.36 -23.26
N ALA A 336 -5.15 -0.10 -22.76
CA ALA A 336 -6.43 0.56 -22.96
C ALA A 336 -6.41 2.02 -22.47
N ARG A 337 -5.81 2.27 -21.26
CA ARG A 337 -5.59 3.64 -20.76
C ARG A 337 -4.73 4.47 -21.71
N ILE A 338 -3.63 3.91 -22.21
CA ILE A 338 -2.71 4.62 -23.12
C ILE A 338 -3.44 5.02 -24.38
N HIS A 339 -4.18 4.11 -25.00
CA HIS A 339 -4.94 4.39 -26.21
C HIS A 339 -6.08 5.40 -25.99
N MET A 340 -6.76 5.37 -24.83
CA MET A 340 -7.73 6.42 -24.49
C MET A 340 -7.07 7.81 -24.44
N VAL A 341 -5.87 7.93 -23.87
CA VAL A 341 -5.13 9.19 -23.83
C VAL A 341 -4.68 9.61 -25.23
N GLU A 342 -4.19 8.68 -26.06
CA GLU A 342 -3.80 8.94 -27.45
C GLU A 342 -5.00 9.35 -28.32
N ALA A 343 -6.20 8.87 -28.01
CA ALA A 343 -7.46 9.30 -28.64
C ALA A 343 -7.96 10.68 -28.15
N GLY A 344 -7.20 11.38 -27.28
CA GLY A 344 -7.52 12.72 -26.79
C GLY A 344 -8.27 12.79 -25.47
N MET A 345 -8.50 11.65 -24.79
CA MET A 345 -9.12 11.67 -23.47
C MET A 345 -8.15 12.23 -22.41
N PRO A 346 -8.61 13.10 -21.50
CA PRO A 346 -7.78 13.58 -20.39
C PRO A 346 -7.20 12.43 -19.57
N ALA A 347 -5.89 12.50 -19.23
CA ALA A 347 -5.15 11.41 -18.61
C ALA A 347 -5.77 10.91 -17.29
N HIS A 348 -6.33 11.80 -16.45
CA HIS A 348 -7.02 11.44 -15.21
C HIS A 348 -8.34 10.68 -15.48
N MET A 349 -9.11 11.04 -16.51
CA MET A 349 -10.32 10.30 -16.89
C MET A 349 -9.98 8.91 -17.42
N ALA A 350 -9.01 8.81 -18.33
CA ALA A 350 -8.52 7.53 -18.83
C ALA A 350 -8.00 6.64 -17.69
N ALA A 351 -7.28 7.21 -16.71
CA ALA A 351 -6.83 6.51 -15.52
C ALA A 351 -8.01 6.01 -14.66
N THR A 352 -9.03 6.82 -14.43
CA THR A 352 -10.24 6.42 -13.66
C THR A 352 -10.92 5.22 -14.31
N ILE A 353 -11.16 5.27 -15.62
CA ILE A 353 -11.84 4.19 -16.37
C ILE A 353 -11.00 2.92 -16.36
N ALA A 354 -9.69 3.03 -16.60
CA ALA A 354 -8.80 1.88 -16.60
C ALA A 354 -8.71 1.23 -15.21
N VAL A 355 -8.60 2.02 -14.16
CA VAL A 355 -8.54 1.51 -12.77
C VAL A 355 -9.88 0.92 -12.33
N PHE A 356 -11.00 1.47 -12.77
CA PHE A 356 -12.30 0.86 -12.60
C PHE A 356 -12.33 -0.54 -13.25
N GLY A 357 -11.83 -0.68 -14.48
CA GLY A 357 -11.65 -1.96 -15.15
C GLY A 357 -10.73 -2.93 -14.38
N VAL A 358 -9.59 -2.44 -13.85
CA VAL A 358 -8.70 -3.24 -12.97
C VAL A 358 -9.48 -3.77 -11.77
N GLY A 359 -10.28 -2.95 -11.13
CA GLY A 359 -11.08 -3.36 -9.98
C GLY A 359 -12.09 -4.45 -10.33
N ILE A 360 -12.80 -4.31 -11.45
CA ILE A 360 -13.75 -5.34 -11.95
C ILE A 360 -13.01 -6.65 -12.25
N LEU A 361 -11.88 -6.61 -12.97
CA LEU A 361 -11.10 -7.80 -13.26
C LEU A 361 -10.60 -8.48 -11.98
N ALA A 362 -10.19 -7.71 -10.97
CA ALA A 362 -9.79 -8.25 -9.67
C ALA A 362 -10.97 -8.92 -8.92
N GLU A 363 -12.20 -8.38 -9.06
CA GLU A 363 -13.42 -9.02 -8.51
C GLU A 363 -13.74 -10.35 -9.18
N ILE A 364 -13.49 -10.46 -10.49
CA ILE A 364 -13.73 -11.70 -11.26
C ILE A 364 -12.66 -12.75 -10.92
N VAL A 365 -11.39 -12.35 -10.79
CA VAL A 365 -10.26 -13.26 -10.55
C VAL A 365 -10.21 -13.76 -9.10
N ALA A 366 -10.54 -12.93 -8.12
CA ALA A 366 -10.44 -13.29 -6.70
C ALA A 366 -11.24 -14.56 -6.32
N PRO A 367 -12.49 -14.76 -6.76
CA PRO A 367 -13.28 -15.98 -6.50
C PRO A 367 -12.71 -17.23 -7.16
N LEU A 368 -12.09 -17.13 -8.35
CA LEU A 368 -11.54 -18.29 -9.08
C LEU A 368 -10.48 -19.05 -8.27
N HIS A 369 -9.86 -18.38 -7.30
CA HIS A 369 -8.87 -18.95 -6.40
C HIS A 369 -9.40 -19.14 -4.98
N GLN A 370 -10.71 -19.39 -4.81
CA GLN A 370 -11.37 -19.58 -3.50
C GLN A 370 -11.05 -18.41 -2.53
N ARG A 371 -10.94 -17.18 -3.04
CA ARG A 371 -10.59 -15.96 -2.30
C ARG A 371 -9.27 -16.06 -1.50
N LYS A 372 -8.34 -16.91 -1.92
CA LYS A 372 -6.99 -16.98 -1.32
C LYS A 372 -6.22 -15.68 -1.42
N TYR A 373 -6.56 -14.85 -2.42
CA TYR A 373 -5.93 -13.55 -2.67
C TYR A 373 -6.90 -12.43 -2.39
N THR A 374 -6.40 -11.41 -1.72
CA THR A 374 -7.20 -10.22 -1.50
C THR A 374 -7.28 -9.40 -2.78
N ARG A 375 -8.39 -8.72 -3.00
CA ARG A 375 -8.58 -7.82 -4.15
C ARG A 375 -7.46 -6.80 -4.27
N ILE A 376 -6.94 -6.29 -3.14
CA ILE A 376 -5.82 -5.34 -3.09
C ILE A 376 -4.54 -5.97 -3.64
N SER A 377 -4.24 -7.22 -3.29
CA SER A 377 -3.04 -7.91 -3.79
C SER A 377 -3.06 -8.14 -5.31
N LEU A 378 -4.25 -8.21 -5.91
CA LEU A 378 -4.44 -8.35 -7.36
C LEU A 378 -4.49 -6.99 -8.08
N SER A 379 -5.21 -6.00 -7.52
CA SER A 379 -5.46 -4.73 -8.21
C SER A 379 -4.33 -3.73 -8.06
N VAL A 380 -3.71 -3.60 -6.86
CA VAL A 380 -2.72 -2.54 -6.62
C VAL A 380 -1.50 -2.64 -7.54
N PRO A 381 -0.89 -3.82 -7.80
CA PRO A 381 0.21 -3.92 -8.74
C PRO A 381 -0.14 -3.44 -10.15
N ALA A 382 -1.35 -3.75 -10.62
CA ALA A 382 -1.84 -3.29 -11.93
C ALA A 382 -2.04 -1.76 -11.94
N VAL A 383 -2.65 -1.20 -10.89
CA VAL A 383 -2.85 0.25 -10.74
C VAL A 383 -1.53 1.00 -10.70
N VAL A 384 -0.49 0.43 -10.07
CA VAL A 384 0.83 1.07 -9.97
C VAL A 384 1.45 1.33 -11.34
N THR A 385 1.13 0.53 -12.36
CA THR A 385 1.59 0.81 -13.74
C THR A 385 1.00 2.09 -14.35
N MET A 386 -0.04 2.62 -13.75
CA MET A 386 -0.73 3.85 -14.21
C MET A 386 -0.34 5.08 -13.38
N VAL A 387 0.50 4.90 -12.36
CA VAL A 387 0.98 5.99 -11.51
C VAL A 387 1.83 6.96 -12.34
N PRO A 388 1.55 8.27 -12.26
CA PRO A 388 2.22 9.28 -13.07
C PRO A 388 3.61 9.65 -12.51
N GLY A 389 4.50 8.64 -12.33
CA GLY A 389 5.83 8.84 -11.74
C GLY A 389 6.71 9.74 -12.61
N VAL A 390 6.77 9.51 -13.92
CA VAL A 390 7.57 10.33 -14.85
C VAL A 390 7.05 11.78 -14.92
N PRO A 391 5.74 12.05 -15.14
CA PRO A 391 5.22 13.40 -15.07
C PRO A 391 5.52 14.12 -13.75
N PHE A 392 5.40 13.41 -12.62
CA PHE A 392 5.71 13.95 -11.30
C PHE A 392 7.19 14.36 -11.17
N TYR A 393 8.14 13.46 -11.46
CA TYR A 393 9.57 13.75 -11.35
C TYR A 393 10.01 14.85 -12.33
N ARG A 394 9.44 14.88 -13.53
CA ARG A 394 9.66 15.95 -14.51
C ARG A 394 9.17 17.30 -14.00
N SER A 395 7.97 17.33 -13.40
CA SER A 395 7.43 18.52 -12.77
C SER A 395 8.34 19.06 -11.65
N MET A 396 8.88 18.17 -10.81
CA MET A 396 9.85 18.58 -9.77
C MET A 396 11.15 19.16 -10.37
N SER A 397 11.59 18.64 -11.50
CA SER A 397 12.76 19.17 -12.20
C SER A 397 12.49 20.55 -12.84
N HIS A 398 11.27 20.79 -13.33
CA HIS A 398 10.84 22.10 -13.80
C HIS A 398 10.77 23.15 -12.68
N PHE A 399 10.34 22.78 -11.46
CA PHE A 399 10.44 23.65 -10.29
C PHE A 399 11.88 24.11 -10.05
N ALA A 400 12.82 23.17 -10.15
CA ALA A 400 14.22 23.43 -9.95
C ALA A 400 14.85 24.35 -11.02
N SER A 401 14.40 24.25 -12.27
CA SER A 401 14.86 25.11 -13.37
C SER A 401 14.18 26.50 -13.40
N GLY A 402 13.20 26.75 -12.53
CA GLY A 402 12.45 28.01 -12.48
C GLY A 402 11.29 28.10 -13.47
N ASP A 403 11.03 27.05 -14.26
CA ASP A 403 9.84 26.96 -15.16
C ASP A 403 8.59 26.61 -14.33
N MET A 404 8.04 27.63 -13.65
CA MET A 404 6.90 27.47 -12.74
C MET A 404 5.62 27.02 -13.46
N TYR A 405 5.43 27.39 -14.74
CA TYR A 405 4.23 27.02 -15.49
C TYR A 405 4.21 25.52 -15.78
N SER A 406 5.27 24.99 -16.39
CA SER A 406 5.39 23.54 -16.68
C SER A 406 5.41 22.72 -15.39
N ALA A 407 6.07 23.22 -14.33
CA ALA A 407 6.12 22.62 -13.02
C ALA A 407 4.71 22.50 -12.41
N ALA A 408 3.96 23.58 -12.32
CA ALA A 408 2.62 23.58 -11.75
C ALA A 408 1.64 22.74 -12.55
N SER A 409 1.66 22.86 -13.89
CA SER A 409 0.80 22.06 -14.77
C SER A 409 1.04 20.56 -14.61
N GLY A 410 2.30 20.11 -14.66
CA GLY A 410 2.67 18.70 -14.49
C GLY A 410 2.37 18.17 -13.09
N PHE A 411 2.55 19.01 -12.05
CA PHE A 411 2.22 18.65 -10.67
C PHE A 411 0.71 18.45 -10.49
N VAL A 412 -0.11 19.39 -10.94
CA VAL A 412 -1.58 19.31 -10.86
C VAL A 412 -2.09 18.11 -11.65
N GLN A 413 -1.57 17.87 -12.86
CA GLN A 413 -1.92 16.70 -13.65
C GLN A 413 -1.59 15.38 -12.91
N SER A 414 -0.40 15.31 -12.31
CA SER A 414 0.00 14.15 -11.52
C SER A 414 -0.92 13.94 -10.32
N LEU A 415 -1.28 15.01 -9.61
CA LEU A 415 -2.19 14.97 -8.48
C LEU A 415 -3.60 14.46 -8.89
N LEU A 416 -4.14 14.98 -10.01
CA LEU A 416 -5.44 14.54 -10.53
C LEU A 416 -5.42 13.04 -10.90
N ILE A 417 -4.33 12.54 -11.49
CA ILE A 417 -4.19 11.12 -11.79
C ILE A 417 -4.10 10.32 -10.49
N PHE A 418 -3.35 10.76 -9.48
CA PHE A 418 -3.30 10.10 -8.18
C PHE A 418 -4.68 9.97 -7.53
N MET A 419 -5.47 11.03 -7.55
CA MET A 419 -6.84 10.99 -7.06
C MET A 419 -7.70 10.03 -7.88
N ALA A 420 -7.59 10.05 -9.20
CA ALA A 420 -8.30 9.17 -10.11
C ALA A 420 -8.04 7.68 -9.84
N LEU A 421 -6.78 7.30 -9.53
CA LEU A 421 -6.42 5.92 -9.19
C LEU A 421 -7.15 5.41 -7.94
N GLY A 422 -7.21 6.23 -6.90
CA GLY A 422 -7.92 5.88 -5.67
C GLY A 422 -9.44 5.82 -5.86
N MET A 423 -10.00 6.82 -6.54
CA MET A 423 -11.45 6.89 -6.81
C MET A 423 -11.94 5.76 -7.71
N GLY A 424 -11.18 5.39 -8.75
CA GLY A 424 -11.53 4.26 -9.63
C GLY A 424 -11.70 2.95 -8.86
N LEU A 425 -10.78 2.64 -7.94
CA LEU A 425 -10.91 1.47 -7.06
C LEU A 425 -12.04 1.62 -6.03
N ALA A 426 -12.25 2.83 -5.49
CA ALA A 426 -13.32 3.08 -4.54
C ALA A 426 -14.71 2.86 -5.19
N PHE A 427 -14.91 3.31 -6.43
CA PHE A 427 -16.17 3.08 -7.16
C PHE A 427 -16.48 1.60 -7.34
N VAL A 428 -15.49 0.77 -7.68
CA VAL A 428 -15.71 -0.68 -7.75
C VAL A 428 -16.13 -1.23 -6.39
N ARG A 429 -15.50 -0.78 -5.30
CA ARG A 429 -15.87 -1.18 -3.96
C ARG A 429 -17.31 -0.82 -3.61
N LEU A 430 -17.76 0.39 -3.95
CA LEU A 430 -19.13 0.83 -3.72
C LEU A 430 -20.14 -0.03 -4.48
N LEU A 431 -19.79 -0.56 -5.66
CA LEU A 431 -20.69 -1.39 -6.46
C LEU A 431 -20.76 -2.84 -5.99
N PHE A 432 -19.63 -3.44 -5.57
CA PHE A 432 -19.52 -4.87 -5.30
C PHE A 432 -19.42 -5.25 -3.82
N ASP A 433 -19.26 -4.28 -2.92
CA ASP A 433 -19.11 -4.53 -1.49
C ASP A 433 -20.17 -3.77 -0.69
N LYS A 434 -21.24 -4.49 -0.29
CA LYS A 434 -22.36 -3.91 0.49
C LYS A 434 -21.88 -3.26 1.79
N ASN A 435 -20.84 -3.81 2.42
CA ASN A 435 -20.29 -3.25 3.65
C ASN A 435 -19.58 -1.91 3.40
N TRP A 436 -19.04 -1.72 2.18
CA TRP A 436 -18.47 -0.45 1.76
C TRP A 436 -19.54 0.62 1.51
N LEU A 437 -20.66 0.23 0.92
CA LEU A 437 -21.77 1.13 0.61
C LEU A 437 -22.50 1.59 1.88
N PHE A 438 -22.69 0.69 2.86
CA PHE A 438 -23.53 0.95 4.05
C PHE A 438 -22.72 1.15 5.34
N ASP A 439 -21.41 1.17 5.29
CA ASP A 439 -20.49 1.31 6.45
C ASP A 439 -20.73 0.31 7.60
N GLN A 440 -21.18 -0.90 7.26
CA GLN A 440 -21.67 -1.88 8.24
C GLN A 440 -20.56 -2.60 9.03
N ASP A 441 -19.34 -2.74 8.50
CA ASP A 441 -18.30 -3.58 9.14
C ASP A 441 -17.70 -2.98 10.43
N THR A 442 -17.75 -1.66 10.60
CA THR A 442 -17.27 -0.99 11.81
C THR A 442 -18.34 -0.89 12.89
N GLN A 443 -19.62 -1.10 12.54
CA GLN A 443 -20.77 -0.94 13.45
C GLN A 443 -21.37 -2.28 13.92
N VAL A 444 -20.87 -3.43 13.46
CA VAL A 444 -21.48 -4.74 13.77
C VAL A 444 -21.51 -5.02 15.29
N LEU A 445 -20.54 -4.52 16.04
CA LEU A 445 -20.54 -4.65 17.50
C LEU A 445 -21.47 -3.62 18.21
N ASN A 446 -21.67 -2.44 17.61
CA ASN A 446 -22.54 -1.42 18.17
C ASN A 446 -24.04 -1.69 17.93
N ARG A 447 -24.42 -2.46 16.89
CA ARG A 447 -25.83 -2.79 16.58
C ARG A 447 -26.45 -3.87 17.46
N LEU A 448 -25.65 -4.73 18.09
CA LEU A 448 -26.19 -5.78 18.96
C LEU A 448 -26.80 -5.22 20.26
N ASP A 449 -26.49 -3.96 20.62
CA ASP A 449 -27.04 -3.31 21.81
C ASP A 449 -28.30 -2.47 21.53
N THR A 450 -28.43 -1.91 20.31
CA THR A 450 -29.60 -1.07 19.98
C THR A 450 -30.89 -1.88 19.86
N ASP A 451 -30.81 -3.14 19.44
CA ASP A 451 -32.00 -4.01 19.35
C ASP A 451 -32.47 -4.56 20.71
N ARG A 452 -31.66 -4.44 21.78
CA ARG A 452 -32.07 -4.83 23.14
C ARG A 452 -32.77 -3.75 23.91
N HIS A 453 -32.61 -2.47 23.52
CA HIS A 453 -33.29 -1.35 24.17
C HIS A 453 -34.61 -0.95 23.51
N LEU A 454 -35.01 -1.60 22.40
CA LEU A 454 -36.29 -1.39 21.68
C LEU A 454 -37.24 -2.59 21.79
N ARG A 455 -37.01 -3.51 22.75
CA ARG A 455 -37.98 -4.56 23.13
C ARG A 455 -38.42 -4.40 24.58
#